data_e4f82b3cc44a29d251e9d378b6357818
#
_entry.id   e4f82b3cc44a29d251e9d378b6357818
#
_cell.length_a   1.000
_cell.length_b   1.000
_cell.length_c   1.000
_cell.angle_alpha   90.00
_cell.angle_beta   90.00
_cell.angle_gamma   90.00
#
_symmetry.space_group_name_H-M   'P 1'
#
loop_
_entity.id
_entity.type
_entity.pdbx_description
1 polymer ?
#
loop_
_entity_poly.entity_id
_entity_poly.type
_entity_poly.pdbx_seq_one_letter_code
_entity_poly.pdbx_strand_id
1 'polypeptide(L)'
;MFTKASFAVAAVLISFGAIIGRVSPLELLVMGIIEVIGYSLNEAIIFNGPINVYDVGGSMNIHTFGAYCGLACSAIIGLRQRVGEKNAVPSYISCIFGMIGTLFLWLFWPSFNSGAFDATLQYQRMIIITNTVLSLTGSCI
;
A
#
# COMPACT_ATOMS: atom_id res chain seq x y z
N MET A 1 -3.21 18.25 4.31
CA MET A 1 -2.04 17.76 5.06
C MET A 1 -2.25 16.34 5.59
N PHE A 2 -3.33 16.05 6.31
CA PHE A 2 -3.63 14.72 6.85
C PHE A 2 -3.71 13.61 5.77
N THR A 3 -4.32 13.87 4.63
CA THR A 3 -4.48 12.90 3.54
C THR A 3 -3.12 12.40 3.00
N LYS A 4 -2.16 13.31 2.82
CA LYS A 4 -0.80 12.93 2.37
C LYS A 4 -0.06 12.08 3.40
N ALA A 5 -0.18 12.44 4.68
CA ALA A 5 0.39 11.64 5.77
C ALA A 5 -0.24 10.23 5.82
N SER A 6 -1.56 10.12 5.61
CA SER A 6 -2.25 8.82 5.54
C SER A 6 -1.77 7.97 4.37
N PHE A 7 -1.44 8.56 3.22
CA PHE A 7 -0.89 7.84 2.08
C PHE A 7 0.52 7.31 2.35
N ALA A 8 1.37 8.10 3.01
CA ALA A 8 2.68 7.63 3.45
C ALA A 8 2.57 6.42 4.41
N VAL A 9 1.64 6.51 5.37
CA VAL A 9 1.36 5.38 6.28
C VAL A 9 0.84 4.16 5.51
N ALA A 10 0.00 4.35 4.50
CA ALA A 10 -0.50 3.25 3.67
C ALA A 10 0.65 2.53 2.94
N ALA A 11 1.63 3.27 2.39
CA ALA A 11 2.82 2.66 1.77
C ALA A 11 3.62 1.83 2.77
N VAL A 12 3.85 2.34 3.99
CA VAL A 12 4.53 1.61 5.07
C VAL A 12 3.78 0.35 5.47
N LEU A 13 2.45 0.38 5.52
CA LEU A 13 1.64 -0.80 5.83
C LEU A 13 1.72 -1.87 4.74
N ILE A 14 1.88 -1.49 3.48
CA ILE A 14 2.11 -2.43 2.38
C ILE A 14 3.46 -3.12 2.55
N SER A 15 4.52 -2.35 2.79
CA SER A 15 5.86 -2.88 3.05
C SER A 15 5.90 -3.78 4.29
N PHE A 16 5.18 -3.39 5.35
CA PHE A 16 5.01 -4.19 6.57
C PHE A 16 4.45 -5.58 6.25
N GLY A 17 3.48 -5.68 5.34
CA GLY A 17 2.89 -6.96 4.94
C GLY A 17 3.91 -7.97 4.40
N ALA A 18 4.99 -7.52 3.76
CA ALA A 18 6.02 -8.39 3.21
C ALA A 18 6.97 -8.99 4.28
N ILE A 19 7.04 -8.37 5.47
CA ILE A 19 7.99 -8.73 6.54
C ILE A 19 7.32 -9.09 7.86
N ILE A 20 6.00 -9.11 7.89
CA ILE A 20 5.22 -9.43 9.08
C ILE A 20 5.63 -10.79 9.67
N GLY A 21 5.78 -10.84 11.00
CA GLY A 21 6.20 -12.05 11.72
C GLY A 21 7.69 -12.36 11.67
N ARG A 22 8.50 -11.59 10.89
CA ARG A 22 9.94 -11.80 10.72
C ARG A 22 10.82 -10.77 11.41
N VAL A 23 10.23 -9.67 11.82
CA VAL A 23 10.94 -8.53 12.44
C VAL A 23 10.30 -8.13 13.76
N SER A 24 11.09 -7.51 14.63
CA SER A 24 10.61 -6.94 15.88
C SER A 24 9.87 -5.62 15.66
N PRO A 25 9.01 -5.19 16.62
CA PRO A 25 8.32 -3.89 16.53
C PRO A 25 9.27 -2.69 16.39
N LEU A 26 10.47 -2.77 16.99
CA LEU A 26 11.46 -1.70 16.86
C LEU A 26 12.04 -1.61 15.45
N GLU A 27 12.34 -2.75 14.84
CA GLU A 27 12.81 -2.81 13.44
C GLU A 27 11.75 -2.27 12.48
N LEU A 28 10.47 -2.58 12.73
CA LEU A 28 9.35 -2.01 11.95
C LEU A 28 9.25 -0.49 12.09
N LEU A 29 9.45 0.04 13.29
CA LEU A 29 9.44 1.49 13.52
C LEU A 29 10.58 2.18 12.76
N VAL A 30 11.79 1.63 12.84
CA VAL A 30 12.96 2.16 12.14
C VAL A 30 12.76 2.09 10.62
N MET A 31 12.28 0.96 10.11
CA MET A 31 11.93 0.81 8.69
C MET A 31 10.91 1.87 8.26
N GLY A 32 9.83 2.05 9.02
CA GLY A 32 8.78 3.00 8.70
C GLY A 32 9.30 4.45 8.63
N ILE A 33 10.19 4.85 9.55
CA ILE A 33 10.81 6.18 9.50
C ILE A 33 11.64 6.37 8.23
N ILE A 34 12.46 5.40 7.87
CA ILE A 34 13.27 5.44 6.64
C ILE A 34 12.37 5.46 5.40
N GLU A 35 11.33 4.64 5.40
CA GLU A 35 10.41 4.52 4.29
C GLU A 35 9.60 5.80 4.05
N VAL A 36 9.14 6.49 5.10
CA VAL A 36 8.44 7.78 4.96
C VAL A 36 9.32 8.84 4.30
N ILE A 37 10.63 8.86 4.59
CA ILE A 37 11.58 9.74 3.92
C ILE A 37 11.67 9.37 2.42
N GLY A 38 11.84 8.09 2.12
CA GLY A 38 11.88 7.57 0.74
C GLY A 38 10.58 7.85 -0.01
N TYR A 39 9.42 7.67 0.65
CA TYR A 39 8.11 7.99 0.09
C TYR A 39 7.99 9.46 -0.29
N SER A 40 8.43 10.36 0.57
CA SER A 40 8.38 11.81 0.31
C SER A 40 9.25 12.21 -0.88
N LEU A 41 10.41 11.58 -1.04
CA LEU A 41 11.27 11.76 -2.21
C LEU A 41 10.62 11.22 -3.48
N ASN A 42 10.04 10.03 -3.41
CA ASN A 42 9.31 9.41 -4.51
C ASN A 42 8.12 10.28 -4.96
N GLU A 43 7.33 10.80 -4.00
CA GLU A 43 6.22 11.74 -4.27
C GLU A 43 6.72 12.99 -5.00
N ALA A 44 7.83 13.57 -4.55
CA ALA A 44 8.40 14.76 -5.17
C ALA A 44 8.88 14.50 -6.62
N ILE A 45 9.48 13.34 -6.88
CA ILE A 45 9.98 12.97 -8.22
C ILE A 45 8.81 12.69 -9.17
N ILE A 46 7.80 11.94 -8.71
CA ILE A 46 6.67 11.51 -9.54
C ILE A 46 5.78 12.69 -9.91
N PHE A 47 5.40 13.53 -8.96
CA PHE A 47 4.41 14.59 -9.18
C PHE A 47 5.01 15.95 -9.53
N ASN A 48 6.16 16.31 -8.95
CA ASN A 48 6.78 17.63 -9.14
C ASN A 48 8.09 17.58 -9.93
N GLY A 49 8.56 16.38 -10.26
CA GLY A 49 9.81 16.16 -11.01
C GLY A 49 9.58 16.08 -12.52
N PRO A 50 10.61 15.61 -13.24
CA PRO A 50 10.58 15.53 -14.72
C PRO A 50 9.53 14.52 -15.25
N ILE A 51 9.03 13.64 -14.42
CA ILE A 51 8.08 12.59 -14.82
C ILE A 51 6.65 13.14 -14.90
N ASN A 52 6.26 13.98 -13.93
CA ASN A 52 4.96 14.68 -13.83
C ASN A 52 3.76 13.79 -14.17
N VAL A 53 3.59 12.70 -13.42
CA VAL A 53 2.57 11.68 -13.64
C VAL A 53 1.28 12.03 -12.90
N TYR A 54 0.15 11.61 -13.47
CA TYR A 54 -1.15 11.67 -12.83
C TYR A 54 -1.51 10.28 -12.29
N ASP A 55 -1.49 10.12 -10.96
CA ASP A 55 -1.68 8.83 -10.27
C ASP A 55 -2.92 8.88 -9.36
N VAL A 56 -4.09 8.60 -9.94
CA VAL A 56 -5.36 8.55 -9.21
C VAL A 56 -5.45 7.25 -8.42
N GLY A 57 -5.56 7.37 -7.10
CA GLY A 57 -5.60 6.21 -6.21
C GLY A 57 -4.22 5.70 -5.76
N GLY A 58 -3.13 6.33 -6.20
CA GLY A 58 -1.80 6.06 -5.68
C GLY A 58 -1.17 4.75 -6.15
N SER A 59 -1.54 4.24 -7.33
CA SER A 59 -1.01 2.97 -7.85
C SER A 59 0.51 2.93 -7.91
N MET A 60 1.13 4.01 -8.34
CA MET A 60 2.59 4.12 -8.43
C MET A 60 3.19 4.65 -7.14
N ASN A 61 2.64 5.74 -6.61
CA ASN A 61 3.23 6.45 -5.48
C ASN A 61 3.06 5.69 -4.16
N ILE A 62 1.95 4.97 -3.96
CA ILE A 62 1.66 4.23 -2.71
C ILE A 62 1.93 2.75 -2.91
N HIS A 63 1.19 2.10 -3.82
CA HIS A 63 1.15 0.65 -3.89
C HIS A 63 2.41 0.05 -4.50
N THR A 64 2.87 0.56 -5.64
CA THR A 64 4.12 0.07 -6.26
C THR A 64 5.32 0.40 -5.39
N PHE A 65 5.41 1.63 -4.88
CA PHE A 65 6.49 2.04 -3.99
C PHE A 65 6.56 1.15 -2.75
N GLY A 66 5.45 0.99 -2.01
CA GLY A 66 5.40 0.15 -0.80
C GLY A 66 5.72 -1.32 -1.10
N ALA A 67 5.21 -1.86 -2.22
CA ALA A 67 5.51 -3.23 -2.60
C ALA A 67 7.00 -3.46 -2.87
N TYR A 68 7.67 -2.59 -3.62
CA TYR A 68 9.09 -2.71 -3.89
C TYR A 68 9.96 -2.48 -2.64
N CYS A 69 9.60 -1.52 -1.78
CA CYS A 69 10.25 -1.35 -0.49
C CYS A 69 10.13 -2.61 0.37
N GLY A 70 8.93 -3.17 0.48
CA GLY A 70 8.69 -4.41 1.22
C GLY A 70 9.48 -5.59 0.67
N LEU A 71 9.55 -5.76 -0.65
CA LEU A 71 10.36 -6.79 -1.29
C LEU A 71 11.85 -6.61 -1.01
N ALA A 72 12.36 -5.39 -1.08
CA ALA A 72 13.76 -5.09 -0.77
C ALA A 72 14.09 -5.41 0.70
N CYS A 73 13.22 -4.98 1.62
CA CYS A 73 13.36 -5.32 3.05
C CYS A 73 13.29 -6.83 3.27
N SER A 74 12.34 -7.52 2.65
CA SER A 74 12.20 -8.97 2.76
C SER A 74 13.43 -9.71 2.22
N ALA A 75 14.02 -9.24 1.13
CA ALA A 75 15.25 -9.83 0.58
C ALA A 75 16.43 -9.68 1.55
N ILE A 76 16.61 -8.49 2.15
CA ILE A 76 17.68 -8.23 3.11
C ILE A 76 17.51 -9.07 4.39
N ILE A 77 16.28 -9.14 4.92
CA ILE A 77 15.96 -9.91 6.12
C ILE A 77 16.06 -11.40 5.84
N GLY A 78 15.58 -11.86 4.68
CA GLY A 78 15.65 -13.26 4.28
C GLY A 78 17.07 -13.82 4.17
N LEU A 79 18.05 -12.99 3.89
CA LEU A 79 19.48 -13.37 3.91
C LEU A 79 20.01 -13.63 5.32
N ARG A 80 19.36 -13.10 6.35
CA ARG A 80 19.76 -13.23 7.77
C ARG A 80 19.00 -14.30 8.54
N GLN A 81 17.80 -14.64 8.10
CA GLN A 81 16.89 -15.53 8.84
C GLN A 81 16.71 -16.86 8.13
N ARG A 82 16.82 -17.94 8.88
CA ARG A 82 16.52 -19.29 8.40
C ARG A 82 15.00 -19.46 8.23
N VAL A 83 14.60 -20.11 7.15
CA VAL A 83 13.20 -20.50 6.88
C VAL A 83 12.66 -21.28 8.08
N GLY A 84 11.55 -20.86 8.67
CA GLY A 84 10.85 -21.60 9.72
C GLY A 84 10.58 -20.85 11.02
N GLU A 85 10.58 -19.53 11.03
CA GLU A 85 10.17 -18.77 12.23
C GLU A 85 8.69 -19.00 12.54
N LYS A 86 8.41 -19.36 13.82
CA LYS A 86 7.06 -19.70 14.30
C LYS A 86 6.00 -18.62 14.04
N ASN A 87 6.43 -17.35 14.01
CA ASN A 87 5.54 -16.21 13.82
C ASN A 87 5.26 -15.86 12.34
N ALA A 88 5.99 -16.47 11.40
CA ALA A 88 5.81 -16.26 9.96
C ALA A 88 4.85 -17.29 9.32
N VAL A 89 4.26 -18.17 10.11
CA VAL A 89 3.33 -19.19 9.64
C VAL A 89 1.90 -18.69 9.81
N PRO A 90 1.04 -18.76 8.77
CA PRO A 90 -0.35 -18.37 8.87
C PRO A 90 -1.10 -19.27 9.85
N SER A 91 -1.91 -18.66 10.71
CA SER A 91 -2.87 -19.36 11.57
C SER A 91 -4.30 -19.23 11.00
N TYR A 92 -5.20 -20.11 11.40
CA TYR A 92 -6.62 -20.01 11.01
C TYR A 92 -7.21 -18.63 11.34
N ILE A 93 -6.92 -18.12 12.54
CA ILE A 93 -7.40 -16.80 13.00
C ILE A 93 -6.80 -15.68 12.14
N SER A 94 -5.51 -15.70 11.87
CA SER A 94 -4.87 -14.68 11.03
C SER A 94 -5.40 -14.69 9.59
N CYS A 95 -5.73 -15.86 9.05
CA CYS A 95 -6.38 -15.99 7.74
C CYS A 95 -7.77 -15.35 7.71
N ILE A 96 -8.58 -15.55 8.78
CA ILE A 96 -9.90 -14.91 8.89
C ILE A 96 -9.76 -13.38 8.92
N PHE A 97 -8.87 -12.84 9.75
CA PHE A 97 -8.64 -11.39 9.80
C PHE A 97 -8.13 -10.85 8.46
N GLY A 98 -7.24 -11.58 7.78
CA GLY A 98 -6.79 -11.23 6.43
C GLY A 98 -7.95 -11.18 5.43
N MET A 99 -8.85 -12.16 5.48
CA MET A 99 -10.04 -12.18 4.62
C MET A 99 -10.99 -11.02 4.92
N ILE A 100 -11.26 -10.73 6.19
CA ILE A 100 -12.10 -9.59 6.59
C ILE A 100 -11.49 -8.27 6.06
N GLY A 101 -10.16 -8.08 6.23
CA GLY A 101 -9.45 -6.93 5.71
C GLY A 101 -9.54 -6.81 4.19
N THR A 102 -9.40 -7.91 3.48
CA THR A 102 -9.53 -7.97 2.01
C THR A 102 -10.94 -7.57 1.56
N LEU A 103 -11.99 -8.11 2.18
CA LEU A 103 -13.38 -7.76 1.87
C LEU A 103 -13.68 -6.28 2.17
N PHE A 104 -13.15 -5.77 3.29
CA PHE A 104 -13.29 -4.36 3.64
C PHE A 104 -12.64 -3.46 2.59
N LEU A 105 -11.39 -3.73 2.21
CA LEU A 105 -10.68 -2.98 1.19
C LEU A 105 -11.38 -3.09 -0.17
N TRP A 106 -11.81 -4.28 -0.56
CA TRP A 106 -12.53 -4.51 -1.82
C TRP A 106 -13.79 -3.66 -1.92
N LEU A 107 -14.61 -3.62 -0.84
CA LEU A 107 -15.86 -2.88 -0.80
C LEU A 107 -15.64 -1.36 -0.87
N PHE A 108 -14.62 -0.85 -0.18
CA PHE A 108 -14.37 0.59 -0.07
C PHE A 108 -13.36 1.13 -1.09
N TRP A 109 -12.78 0.29 -1.94
CA TRP A 109 -11.77 0.69 -2.92
C TRP A 109 -12.23 1.77 -3.90
N PRO A 110 -13.48 1.74 -4.42
CA PRO A 110 -13.99 2.82 -5.26
C PRO A 110 -14.00 4.19 -4.55
N SER A 111 -14.33 4.20 -3.26
CA SER A 111 -14.30 5.42 -2.44
C SER A 111 -12.86 5.90 -2.21
N PHE A 112 -11.92 5.00 -1.99
CA PHE A 112 -10.51 5.33 -1.83
C PHE A 112 -9.95 6.00 -3.09
N ASN A 113 -10.16 5.42 -4.26
CA ASN A 113 -9.65 5.95 -5.53
C ASN A 113 -10.30 7.29 -5.90
N SER A 114 -11.60 7.47 -5.63
CA SER A 114 -12.32 8.69 -5.96
C SER A 114 -12.25 9.79 -4.90
N GLY A 115 -11.87 9.45 -3.66
CA GLY A 115 -11.93 10.35 -2.51
C GLY A 115 -10.90 11.48 -2.53
N ALA A 116 -9.76 11.27 -3.15
CA ALA A 116 -8.72 12.29 -3.30
C ALA A 116 -8.96 13.22 -4.52
N PHE A 117 -9.95 12.90 -5.36
CA PHE A 117 -10.25 13.67 -6.56
C PHE A 117 -11.16 14.87 -6.25
N ASP A 118 -11.04 15.95 -7.03
CA ASP A 118 -11.81 17.17 -6.82
C ASP A 118 -13.32 16.89 -6.86
N ALA A 119 -14.02 17.29 -5.80
CA ALA A 119 -15.45 17.05 -5.65
C ALA A 119 -16.31 17.81 -6.69
N THR A 120 -15.77 18.86 -7.30
CA THR A 120 -16.47 19.67 -8.32
C THR A 120 -16.58 18.93 -9.66
N LEU A 121 -15.74 17.93 -9.91
CA LEU A 121 -15.66 17.17 -11.15
C LEU A 121 -16.44 15.86 -11.05
N GLN A 122 -17.74 15.91 -10.80
CA GLN A 122 -18.59 14.75 -10.56
C GLN A 122 -18.52 13.68 -11.68
N TYR A 123 -18.51 14.09 -12.93
CA TYR A 123 -18.43 13.17 -14.06
C TYR A 123 -17.14 12.34 -14.04
N GLN A 124 -16.01 12.97 -13.77
CA GLN A 124 -14.71 12.28 -13.68
C GLN A 124 -14.64 11.34 -12.47
N ARG A 125 -15.23 11.74 -11.33
CA ARG A 125 -15.35 10.85 -10.18
C ARG A 125 -16.16 9.58 -10.50
N MET A 126 -17.25 9.72 -11.25
CA MET A 126 -18.04 8.56 -11.69
C MET A 126 -17.24 7.62 -12.58
N ILE A 127 -16.43 8.17 -13.49
CA ILE A 127 -15.52 7.34 -14.32
C ILE A 127 -14.52 6.58 -13.45
N ILE A 128 -13.91 7.23 -12.46
CA ILE A 128 -12.96 6.58 -11.52
C ILE A 128 -13.66 5.44 -10.76
N ILE A 129 -14.85 5.68 -10.23
CA ILE A 129 -15.63 4.67 -9.50
C ILE A 129 -15.95 3.49 -10.42
N THR A 130 -16.48 3.75 -11.61
CA THR A 130 -16.87 2.72 -12.57
C THR A 130 -15.66 1.88 -12.98
N ASN A 131 -14.54 2.50 -13.34
CA ASN A 131 -13.33 1.80 -13.72
C ASN A 131 -12.75 0.98 -12.56
N THR A 132 -12.85 1.49 -11.32
CA THR A 132 -12.42 0.74 -10.14
C THR A 132 -13.29 -0.49 -9.91
N VAL A 133 -14.61 -0.37 -10.03
CA VAL A 133 -15.53 -1.51 -9.90
C VAL A 133 -15.25 -2.56 -10.98
N LEU A 134 -15.07 -2.14 -12.22
CA LEU A 134 -14.73 -3.05 -13.33
C LEU A 134 -13.39 -3.77 -13.08
N SER A 135 -12.37 -3.05 -12.60
CA SER A 135 -11.07 -3.62 -12.26
C SER A 135 -11.17 -4.64 -11.12
N LEU A 136 -11.92 -4.31 -10.07
CA LEU A 136 -12.17 -5.23 -8.95
C LEU A 136 -12.91 -6.48 -9.40
N THR A 137 -13.91 -6.33 -10.27
CA THR A 137 -14.64 -7.47 -10.83
C THR A 137 -13.72 -8.34 -11.69
N GLY A 138 -12.90 -7.73 -12.54
CA GLY A 138 -11.92 -8.46 -13.36
C GLY A 138 -10.85 -9.18 -12.53
N SER A 139 -10.52 -8.69 -11.34
CA SER A 139 -9.55 -9.33 -10.44
C SER A 139 -10.08 -10.58 -9.72
N CYS A 140 -11.39 -10.83 -9.79
CA CYS A 140 -12.02 -12.03 -9.21
C CYS A 140 -12.06 -13.23 -10.17
N ILE A 141 -11.69 -13.05 -11.45
CA ILE A 141 -11.65 -14.07 -12.49
C ILE A 141 -10.23 -14.62 -12.65
#